data_94c0e84f8ec27b3e1cd1e6f0d1e96ee7
#
_entry.id   94c0e84f8ec27b3e1cd1e6f0d1e96ee7
#
_cell.length_a   1.000
_cell.length_b   1.000
_cell.length_c   1.000
_cell.angle_alpha   90.00
_cell.angle_beta   90.00
_cell.angle_gamma   90.00
#
_symmetry.space_group_name_H-M   'P 1'
#
loop_
_entity.id
_entity.type
_entity.pdbx_description
1 polymer ?
#
loop_
_entity_poly.entity_id
_entity_poly.type
_entity_poly.pdbx_seq_one_letter_code
_entity_poly.pdbx_strand_id
1 'polypeptide(L)'
;KGLINDSFFTNFSQERDFSHIIFAGDSPKPDELMAHIHQLIADIPHMTLDEEAFNRMKRNNIGTLIGFFNSIETIASLFSQYYLEGINLFDLFEAYQALTIADIKNILPLFCMDLTSNFIIRPLKANA
;
A
#
# COMPACT_ATOMS: atom_id res chain seq x y z
N LYS A 1 -16.40 14.00 2.18
CA LYS A 1 -17.01 14.10 3.52
C LYS A 1 -16.17 14.94 4.50
N GLY A 2 -15.02 15.51 4.07
CA GLY A 2 -14.18 16.35 4.92
C GLY A 2 -13.51 15.63 6.11
N LEU A 3 -13.27 14.33 5.98
CA LEU A 3 -12.62 13.52 7.04
C LEU A 3 -11.11 13.51 6.92
N ILE A 4 -10.59 13.77 5.73
CA ILE A 4 -9.15 13.79 5.42
C ILE A 4 -8.78 15.12 4.78
N ASN A 5 -7.52 15.47 4.85
CA ASN A 5 -6.90 16.60 4.17
C ASN A 5 -5.67 16.13 3.37
N ASP A 6 -4.87 17.06 2.87
CA ASP A 6 -3.70 16.76 2.03
C ASP A 6 -2.55 16.05 2.79
N SER A 7 -2.64 15.96 4.12
CA SER A 7 -1.67 15.20 4.93
C SER A 7 -1.95 13.68 4.93
N PHE A 8 -3.14 13.27 4.46
CA PHE A 8 -3.52 11.86 4.48
C PHE A 8 -2.76 11.08 3.41
N PHE A 9 -2.12 10.01 3.83
CA PHE A 9 -1.38 9.12 2.93
C PHE A 9 -1.60 7.65 3.26
N THR A 10 -1.30 6.82 2.31
CA THR A 10 -1.19 5.38 2.48
C THR A 10 0.20 4.94 2.04
N ASN A 11 0.80 4.03 2.79
CA ASN A 11 2.10 3.46 2.45
C ASN A 11 2.08 1.95 2.68
N PHE A 12 2.68 1.21 1.75
CA PHE A 12 2.98 -0.20 1.89
C PHE A 12 4.48 -0.35 2.10
N SER A 13 4.86 -0.95 3.21
CA SER A 13 6.23 -1.35 3.51
C SER A 13 6.34 -2.86 3.51
N GLN A 14 7.36 -3.34 2.82
CA GLN A 14 7.74 -4.74 2.80
C GLN A 14 9.17 -4.86 3.30
N GLU A 15 9.34 -5.67 4.31
CA GLU A 15 10.63 -6.07 4.86
C GLU A 15 10.81 -7.59 4.68
N ARG A 16 11.98 -8.10 5.02
CA ARG A 16 12.29 -9.52 4.82
C ARG A 16 11.30 -10.47 5.49
N ASP A 17 10.88 -10.16 6.72
CA ASP A 17 10.12 -11.07 7.57
C ASP A 17 8.70 -10.56 7.88
N PHE A 18 8.36 -9.35 7.47
CA PHE A 18 7.03 -8.77 7.67
C PHE A 18 6.69 -7.73 6.60
N SER A 19 5.41 -7.49 6.43
CA SER A 19 4.91 -6.38 5.63
C SER A 19 3.72 -5.73 6.32
N HIS A 20 3.52 -4.44 6.08
CA HIS A 20 2.39 -3.71 6.64
C HIS A 20 1.92 -2.59 5.73
N ILE A 21 0.67 -2.20 5.91
CA ILE A 21 0.08 -1.03 5.25
C ILE A 21 -0.23 0.00 6.33
N ILE A 22 0.19 1.23 6.10
CA ILE A 22 -0.09 2.37 6.97
C ILE A 22 -1.10 3.28 6.29
N PHE A 23 -2.13 3.66 7.02
CA PHE A 23 -3.02 4.77 6.71
C PHE A 23 -2.79 5.84 7.78
N ALA A 24 -2.32 7.01 7.40
CA ALA A 24 -2.01 8.07 8.35
C ALA A 24 -2.33 9.46 7.79
N GLY A 25 -2.55 10.40 8.68
CA GLY A 25 -2.83 11.79 8.35
C GLY A 25 -3.61 12.49 9.44
N ASP A 26 -3.85 13.78 9.26
CA ASP A 26 -4.64 14.58 10.18
C ASP A 26 -6.12 14.53 9.82
N SER A 27 -6.96 14.55 10.83
CA SER A 27 -8.41 14.58 10.65
C SER A 27 -9.06 15.50 11.69
N PRO A 28 -10.04 16.31 11.29
CA PRO A 28 -10.87 17.04 12.24
C PRO A 28 -11.79 16.11 13.04
N LYS A 29 -11.99 14.88 12.57
CA LYS A 29 -12.87 13.88 13.17
C LYS A 29 -12.19 12.50 13.17
N PRO A 30 -11.16 12.30 14.01
CA PRO A 30 -10.34 11.10 13.94
C PRO A 30 -11.11 9.80 14.25
N ASP A 31 -12.09 9.84 15.14
CA ASP A 31 -12.88 8.65 15.48
C ASP A 31 -13.79 8.22 14.31
N GLU A 32 -14.40 9.20 13.62
CA GLU A 32 -15.23 8.94 12.44
C GLU A 32 -14.37 8.41 11.28
N LEU A 33 -13.18 8.99 11.08
CA LEU A 33 -12.22 8.49 10.08
C LEU A 33 -11.81 7.05 10.39
N MET A 34 -11.46 6.77 11.64
CA MET A 34 -11.05 5.43 12.07
C MET A 34 -12.15 4.40 11.80
N ALA A 35 -13.40 4.72 12.16
CA ALA A 35 -14.54 3.84 11.89
C ALA A 35 -14.72 3.55 10.39
N HIS A 36 -14.51 4.56 9.54
CA HIS A 36 -14.57 4.37 8.08
C HIS A 36 -13.43 3.50 7.55
N ILE A 37 -12.21 3.68 8.06
CA ILE A 37 -11.06 2.85 7.66
C ILE A 37 -11.30 1.39 8.08
N HIS A 38 -11.78 1.15 9.30
CA HIS A 38 -12.11 -0.19 9.75
C HIS A 38 -13.18 -0.85 8.88
N GLN A 39 -14.22 -0.10 8.51
CA GLN A 39 -15.25 -0.62 7.61
C GLN A 39 -14.67 -0.95 6.22
N LEU A 40 -13.82 -0.08 5.67
CA LEU A 40 -13.15 -0.35 4.40
C LEU A 40 -12.30 -1.62 4.45
N ILE A 41 -11.52 -1.82 5.53
CA ILE A 41 -10.71 -3.04 5.70
C ILE A 41 -11.61 -4.28 5.77
N ALA A 42 -12.71 -4.21 6.50
CA ALA A 42 -13.67 -5.32 6.59
C ALA A 42 -14.34 -5.64 5.25
N ASP A 43 -14.52 -4.65 4.40
CA ASP A 43 -15.16 -4.81 3.09
C ASP A 43 -14.18 -5.35 2.02
N ILE A 44 -12.85 -5.16 2.17
CA ILE A 44 -11.82 -5.56 1.19
C ILE A 44 -11.97 -7.03 0.75
N PRO A 45 -12.12 -8.03 1.64
CA PRO A 45 -12.25 -9.43 1.22
C PRO A 45 -13.44 -9.71 0.29
N HIS A 46 -14.43 -8.83 0.32
CA HIS A 46 -15.69 -8.97 -0.43
C HIS A 46 -15.78 -8.05 -1.64
N MET A 47 -14.73 -7.27 -1.91
CA MET A 47 -14.73 -6.31 -3.02
C MET A 47 -14.75 -7.00 -4.37
N THR A 48 -15.54 -6.44 -5.28
CA THR A 48 -15.45 -6.77 -6.70
C THR A 48 -14.30 -5.97 -7.32
N LEU A 49 -13.31 -6.66 -7.87
CA LEU A 49 -12.19 -6.02 -8.54
C LEU A 49 -12.56 -5.65 -9.98
N ASP A 50 -12.24 -4.44 -10.37
CA ASP A 50 -12.36 -3.94 -11.74
C ASP A 50 -11.12 -4.38 -12.54
N GLU A 51 -11.33 -5.22 -13.55
CA GLU A 51 -10.26 -5.76 -14.39
C GLU A 51 -9.58 -4.67 -15.24
N GLU A 52 -10.34 -3.68 -15.70
CA GLU A 52 -9.77 -2.57 -16.45
C GLU A 52 -8.87 -1.69 -15.58
N ALA A 53 -9.34 -1.38 -14.37
CA ALA A 53 -8.55 -0.66 -13.37
C ALA A 53 -7.28 -1.44 -13.00
N PHE A 54 -7.38 -2.74 -12.77
CA PHE A 54 -6.23 -3.60 -12.52
C PHE A 54 -5.20 -3.54 -13.65
N ASN A 55 -5.64 -3.72 -14.90
CA ASN A 55 -4.75 -3.68 -16.05
C ASN A 55 -4.10 -2.31 -16.26
N ARG A 56 -4.82 -1.22 -15.94
CA ARG A 56 -4.28 0.14 -15.98
C ARG A 56 -3.18 0.34 -14.93
N MET A 57 -3.44 -0.09 -13.68
CA MET A 57 -2.45 -0.02 -12.60
C MET A 57 -1.21 -0.88 -12.88
N LYS A 58 -1.41 -2.09 -13.36
CA LYS A 58 -0.33 -3.00 -13.78
C LYS A 58 0.58 -2.35 -14.81
N ARG A 59 0.02 -1.76 -15.87
CA ARG A 59 0.79 -1.04 -16.90
C ARG A 59 1.54 0.16 -16.32
N ASN A 60 0.91 0.90 -15.41
CA ASN A 60 1.55 2.03 -14.76
C ASN A 60 2.75 1.60 -13.92
N ASN A 61 2.63 0.53 -13.14
CA ASN A 61 3.73 0.00 -12.32
C ASN A 61 4.89 -0.51 -13.19
N ILE A 62 4.59 -1.22 -14.29
CA ILE A 62 5.60 -1.64 -15.26
C ILE A 62 6.31 -0.42 -15.86
N GLY A 63 5.56 0.62 -16.26
CA GLY A 63 6.12 1.87 -16.79
C GLY A 63 7.03 2.57 -15.77
N THR A 64 6.64 2.61 -14.50
CA THR A 64 7.45 3.17 -13.41
C THR A 64 8.75 2.37 -13.22
N LEU A 65 8.67 1.03 -13.22
CA LEU A 65 9.83 0.17 -13.11
C LEU A 65 10.82 0.40 -14.26
N ILE A 66 10.32 0.49 -15.49
CA ILE A 66 11.15 0.83 -16.66
C ILE A 66 11.76 2.22 -16.50
N GLY A 67 11.01 3.19 -15.98
CA GLY A 67 11.48 4.54 -15.72
C GLY A 67 12.70 4.61 -14.79
N PHE A 68 12.81 3.70 -13.83
CA PHE A 68 13.98 3.64 -12.95
C PHE A 68 15.29 3.35 -13.68
N PHE A 69 15.24 2.67 -14.82
CA PHE A 69 16.41 2.41 -15.64
C PHE A 69 16.99 3.66 -16.33
N ASN A 70 16.34 4.81 -16.25
CA ASN A 70 16.87 6.08 -16.72
C ASN A 70 17.84 6.75 -15.73
N SER A 71 18.00 6.23 -14.51
CA SER A 71 18.92 6.76 -13.49
C SER A 71 19.85 5.67 -12.99
N ILE A 72 21.15 5.86 -13.20
CA ILE A 72 22.18 4.91 -12.74
C ILE A 72 22.15 4.78 -11.21
N GLU A 73 21.93 5.86 -10.49
CA GLU A 73 21.84 5.86 -9.02
C GLU A 73 20.64 5.07 -8.53
N THR A 74 19.49 5.26 -9.19
CA THR A 74 18.26 4.52 -8.86
C THR A 74 18.43 3.02 -9.13
N ILE A 75 19.02 2.65 -10.27
CA ILE A 75 19.30 1.24 -10.59
C ILE A 75 20.24 0.64 -9.55
N ALA A 76 21.35 1.32 -9.23
CA ALA A 76 22.31 0.81 -8.24
C ALA A 76 21.67 0.58 -6.88
N SER A 77 20.82 1.51 -6.43
CA SER A 77 20.09 1.40 -5.17
C SER A 77 19.11 0.23 -5.19
N LEU A 78 18.30 0.11 -6.23
CA LEU A 78 17.34 -0.98 -6.39
C LEU A 78 18.02 -2.35 -6.49
N PHE A 79 19.09 -2.45 -7.28
CA PHE A 79 19.88 -3.68 -7.37
C PHE A 79 20.41 -4.11 -6.00
N SER A 80 20.97 -3.17 -5.25
CA SER A 80 21.51 -3.46 -3.91
C SER A 80 20.41 -3.92 -2.96
N GLN A 81 19.27 -3.24 -2.96
CA GLN A 81 18.13 -3.59 -2.11
C GLN A 81 17.61 -5.00 -2.43
N TYR A 82 17.25 -5.27 -3.67
CA TYR A 82 16.68 -6.57 -4.07
C TYR A 82 17.69 -7.71 -3.94
N TYR A 83 18.97 -7.44 -4.22
CA TYR A 83 20.03 -8.44 -4.04
C TYR A 83 20.15 -8.89 -2.59
N LEU A 84 20.06 -7.95 -1.63
CA LEU A 84 20.07 -8.27 -0.19
C LEU A 84 18.85 -9.08 0.25
N GLU A 85 17.74 -8.93 -0.44
CA GLU A 85 16.51 -9.70 -0.24
C GLU A 85 16.52 -11.05 -0.98
N GLY A 86 17.57 -11.33 -1.76
CA GLY A 86 17.69 -12.55 -2.56
C GLY A 86 16.85 -12.55 -3.84
N ILE A 87 16.40 -11.37 -4.28
CA ILE A 87 15.55 -11.19 -5.46
C ILE A 87 16.40 -10.62 -6.61
N ASN A 88 16.25 -11.18 -7.79
CA ASN A 88 16.82 -10.60 -9.00
C ASN A 88 15.87 -9.49 -9.52
N LEU A 89 16.39 -8.28 -9.71
CA LEU A 89 15.60 -7.14 -10.18
C LEU A 89 14.92 -7.40 -11.54
N PHE A 90 15.52 -8.20 -12.42
CA PHE A 90 14.92 -8.52 -13.71
C PHE A 90 13.73 -9.48 -13.58
N ASP A 91 13.76 -10.40 -12.62
CA ASP A 91 12.65 -11.32 -12.37
C ASP A 91 11.41 -10.57 -11.87
N LEU A 92 11.61 -9.41 -11.23
CA LEU A 92 10.50 -8.53 -10.82
C LEU A 92 9.68 -8.03 -12.02
N PHE A 93 10.35 -7.72 -13.15
CA PHE A 93 9.64 -7.32 -14.38
C PHE A 93 8.77 -8.45 -14.93
N GLU A 94 9.31 -9.66 -14.97
CA GLU A 94 8.56 -10.85 -15.40
C GLU A 94 7.39 -11.14 -14.46
N ALA A 95 7.61 -11.02 -13.15
CA ALA A 95 6.55 -11.17 -12.14
C ALA A 95 5.42 -10.15 -12.34
N TYR A 96 5.74 -8.88 -12.58
CA TYR A 96 4.71 -7.88 -12.89
C TYR A 96 3.94 -8.21 -14.17
N GLN A 97 4.61 -8.73 -15.21
CA GLN A 97 3.94 -9.13 -16.44
C GLN A 97 3.03 -10.35 -16.24
N ALA A 98 3.44 -11.31 -15.43
CA ALA A 98 2.67 -12.50 -15.13
C ALA A 98 1.48 -12.27 -14.19
N LEU A 99 1.52 -11.19 -13.37
CA LEU A 99 0.51 -10.89 -12.36
C LEU A 99 -0.90 -10.83 -12.96
N THR A 100 -1.84 -11.52 -12.33
CA THR A 100 -3.24 -11.60 -12.75
C THR A 100 -4.18 -11.03 -11.69
N ILE A 101 -5.42 -10.72 -12.09
CA ILE A 101 -6.45 -10.29 -11.12
C ILE A 101 -6.80 -11.41 -10.12
N ALA A 102 -6.59 -12.68 -10.50
CA ALA A 102 -6.78 -13.81 -9.60
C ALA A 102 -5.76 -13.79 -8.45
N ASP A 103 -4.52 -13.41 -8.72
CA ASP A 103 -3.49 -13.27 -7.69
C ASP A 103 -3.88 -12.20 -6.67
N ILE A 104 -4.43 -11.07 -7.13
CA ILE A 104 -4.95 -10.03 -6.23
C ILE A 104 -6.11 -10.58 -5.39
N LYS A 105 -7.05 -11.32 -6.00
CA LYS A 105 -8.17 -11.94 -5.25
C LYS A 105 -7.70 -12.88 -4.14
N ASN A 106 -6.62 -13.59 -4.36
CA ASN A 106 -6.08 -14.55 -3.40
C ASN A 106 -5.48 -13.87 -2.15
N ILE A 107 -5.04 -12.63 -2.25
CA ILE A 107 -4.49 -11.88 -1.11
C ILE A 107 -5.54 -11.05 -0.36
N LEU A 108 -6.73 -10.80 -0.92
CA LEU A 108 -7.77 -10.01 -0.25
C LEU A 108 -8.14 -10.54 1.16
N PRO A 109 -8.22 -11.86 1.40
CA PRO A 109 -8.52 -12.40 2.74
C PRO A 109 -7.46 -12.11 3.80
N LEU A 110 -6.25 -11.68 3.41
CA LEU A 110 -5.21 -11.27 4.36
C LEU A 110 -5.54 -9.92 5.03
N PHE A 111 -6.43 -9.13 4.43
CA PHE A 111 -6.94 -7.90 5.05
C PHE A 111 -8.01 -8.26 6.07
N CYS A 112 -7.60 -8.43 7.32
CA CYS A 112 -8.51 -8.74 8.41
C CYS A 112 -8.31 -7.80 9.60
N MET A 113 -9.37 -7.56 10.36
CA MET A 113 -9.35 -6.65 11.49
C MET A 113 -8.46 -7.13 12.64
N ASP A 114 -8.29 -8.44 12.79
CA ASP A 114 -7.47 -9.03 13.85
C ASP A 114 -5.97 -8.70 13.72
N LEU A 115 -5.53 -8.32 12.52
CA LEU A 115 -4.15 -7.90 12.22
C LEU A 115 -4.00 -6.37 12.16
N THR A 116 -5.00 -5.60 12.61
CA THR A 116 -4.94 -4.14 12.61
C THR A 116 -4.56 -3.59 13.98
N SER A 117 -3.78 -2.51 13.96
CA SER A 117 -3.51 -1.69 15.13
C SER A 117 -3.80 -0.23 14.79
N ASN A 118 -4.33 0.52 15.74
CA ASN A 118 -4.65 1.92 15.52
C ASN A 118 -4.13 2.81 16.64
N PHE A 119 -3.88 4.06 16.28
CA PHE A 119 -3.36 5.06 17.20
C PHE A 119 -3.88 6.46 16.83
N ILE A 120 -4.39 7.20 17.81
CA ILE A 120 -4.88 8.57 17.64
C ILE A 120 -4.15 9.49 18.62
N ILE A 121 -3.43 10.48 18.09
CA ILE A 121 -2.84 11.55 18.87
C ILE A 121 -3.87 12.69 18.96
N ARG A 122 -4.20 13.12 20.16
CA ARG A 122 -5.08 14.26 20.40
C ARG A 122 -4.30 15.42 21.04
N PRO A 123 -4.67 16.67 20.75
CA PRO A 123 -4.09 17.80 21.44
C PRO A 123 -4.38 17.69 22.94
N LEU A 124 -3.41 18.08 23.75
CA LEU A 124 -3.63 18.23 25.19
C LEU A 124 -4.75 19.26 25.41
N LYS A 125 -5.74 18.91 26.22
CA LYS A 125 -6.73 19.90 26.65
C LYS A 125 -5.96 21.01 27.40
N ALA A 126 -6.03 22.23 26.90
CA ALA A 126 -5.56 23.38 27.70
C ALA A 126 -6.33 23.33 29.03
N ASN A 127 -5.61 23.17 30.12
CA ASN A 127 -6.21 23.35 31.45
C ASN A 127 -6.72 24.80 31.52
N ALA A 128 -8.04 24.96 31.55
CA ALA A 128 -8.71 26.23 31.76
C ALA A 128 -8.54 26.65 33.22
#